data_56be0958e8c032ba8dd188a9566882ad
#
_entry.id   56be0958e8c032ba8dd188a9566882ad
#
_cell.length_a   1.000
_cell.length_b   1.000
_cell.length_c   1.000
_cell.angle_alpha   90.00
_cell.angle_beta   90.00
_cell.angle_gamma   90.00
#
_symmetry.space_group_name_H-M   'P 1'
#
loop_
_entity.id
_entity.type
_entity.pdbx_description
1 polymer ?
#
loop_
_entity_poly.entity_id
_entity_poly.type
_entity_poly.pdbx_seq_one_letter_code
_entity_poly.pdbx_strand_id
1 'polypeptide(L)'
;LRYDFTITLSVQIPENLYRQDIPKMSLQPIVENAITHGIEELDADAVIEIKGIEHEKSFEIEITDSGTGMSEKQLAILRRKLRMRLNSDTQPKHGIGLRNVQDRIHIQFGTEYGLSVYTKEHCYTKVSIHLPITRGKYSPMDQEGDEKEEEKENEYTAGCRR
;
A
#
# COMPACT_ATOMS: atom_id res chain seq x y z
N LEU A 1 -3.63 -22.50 13.98
CA LEU A 1 -4.71 -21.49 14.05
C LEU A 1 -5.39 -21.49 12.69
N ARG A 2 -6.66 -21.87 12.65
CA ARG A 2 -7.49 -21.83 11.45
C ARG A 2 -8.34 -20.56 11.59
N TYR A 3 -8.07 -19.59 10.74
CA TYR A 3 -8.93 -18.41 10.66
C TYR A 3 -10.15 -18.80 9.82
N ASP A 4 -11.34 -18.66 10.37
CA ASP A 4 -12.61 -18.97 9.67
C ASP A 4 -13.21 -17.73 8.99
N PHE A 5 -12.37 -16.78 8.54
CA PHE A 5 -12.82 -15.57 7.84
C PHE A 5 -12.14 -15.43 6.46
N THR A 6 -12.81 -14.71 5.57
CA THR A 6 -12.36 -14.45 4.21
C THR A 6 -11.92 -13.01 4.04
N ILE A 7 -10.75 -12.79 3.42
CA ILE A 7 -10.33 -11.45 3.02
C ILE A 7 -10.54 -11.31 1.52
N THR A 8 -11.41 -10.39 1.11
CA THR A 8 -11.62 -10.03 -0.29
C THR A 8 -10.71 -8.88 -0.67
N LEU A 9 -9.89 -9.06 -1.71
CA LEU A 9 -9.05 -8.00 -2.27
C LEU A 9 -9.71 -7.41 -3.52
N SER A 10 -9.91 -6.09 -3.54
CA SER A 10 -10.38 -5.32 -4.69
C SER A 10 -9.28 -4.36 -5.14
N VAL A 11 -8.90 -4.39 -6.43
CA VAL A 11 -7.87 -3.51 -7.00
C VAL A 11 -8.45 -2.72 -8.15
N GLN A 12 -8.40 -1.38 -8.05
CA GLN A 12 -8.93 -0.43 -9.02
C GLN A 12 -7.86 0.63 -9.30
N ILE A 13 -6.92 0.32 -10.18
CA ILE A 13 -5.83 1.21 -10.55
C ILE A 13 -5.95 1.53 -12.05
N PRO A 14 -6.03 2.82 -12.45
CA PRO A 14 -5.98 3.21 -13.86
C PRO A 14 -4.71 2.73 -14.55
N GLU A 15 -4.83 2.29 -15.81
CA GLU A 15 -3.73 1.68 -16.57
C GLU A 15 -2.49 2.57 -16.66
N ASN A 16 -2.68 3.87 -16.81
CA ASN A 16 -1.60 4.86 -16.86
C ASN A 16 -0.79 4.96 -15.55
N LEU A 17 -1.33 4.53 -14.42
CA LEU A 17 -0.62 4.52 -13.13
C LEU A 17 0.26 3.27 -12.94
N TYR A 18 0.05 2.18 -13.68
CA TYR A 18 0.93 1.00 -13.60
C TYR A 18 2.37 1.28 -14.04
N ARG A 19 2.57 2.35 -14.82
CA ARG A 19 3.90 2.77 -15.28
C ARG A 19 4.56 3.85 -14.41
N GLN A 20 3.97 4.17 -13.26
CA GLN A 20 4.52 5.15 -12.34
C GLN A 20 5.48 4.50 -11.34
N ASP A 21 6.59 5.19 -11.08
CA ASP A 21 7.57 4.72 -10.10
C ASP A 21 7.06 4.92 -8.67
N ILE A 22 7.08 3.85 -7.90
CA ILE A 22 6.87 3.88 -6.45
C ILE A 22 8.10 3.32 -5.74
N PRO A 23 8.46 3.78 -4.53
CA PRO A 23 9.59 3.22 -3.80
C PRO A 23 9.34 1.74 -3.52
N LYS A 24 10.36 0.90 -3.72
CA LYS A 24 10.27 -0.53 -3.43
C LYS A 24 9.78 -0.77 -2.00
N MET A 25 8.95 -1.81 -1.81
CA MET A 25 8.41 -2.20 -0.50
C MET A 25 7.52 -1.12 0.14
N SER A 26 6.78 -0.34 -0.65
CA SER A 26 5.85 0.67 -0.12
C SER A 26 4.46 0.11 0.16
N LEU A 27 3.93 -0.73 -0.73
CA LEU A 27 2.58 -1.28 -0.58
C LEU A 27 2.52 -2.40 0.47
N GLN A 28 3.51 -3.29 0.46
CA GLN A 28 3.51 -4.47 1.32
C GLN A 28 3.34 -4.14 2.82
N PRO A 29 4.10 -3.20 3.45
CA PRO A 29 3.91 -2.90 4.86
C PRO A 29 2.54 -2.30 5.18
N ILE A 30 1.89 -1.63 4.21
CA ILE A 30 0.55 -1.06 4.41
C ILE A 30 -0.49 -2.17 4.40
N VAL A 31 -0.39 -3.11 3.43
CA VAL A 31 -1.29 -4.27 3.35
C VAL A 31 -1.09 -5.19 4.57
N GLU A 32 0.14 -5.44 5.00
CA GLU A 32 0.44 -6.20 6.22
C GLU A 32 -0.20 -5.57 7.46
N ASN A 33 -0.14 -4.22 7.59
CA ASN A 33 -0.80 -3.51 8.68
C ASN A 33 -2.33 -3.63 8.62
N ALA A 34 -2.91 -3.54 7.41
CA ALA A 34 -4.35 -3.72 7.21
C ALA A 34 -4.81 -5.12 7.65
N ILE A 35 -4.05 -6.16 7.31
CA ILE A 35 -4.35 -7.53 7.73
C ILE A 35 -4.18 -7.67 9.24
N THR A 36 -2.99 -7.40 9.77
CA THR A 36 -2.61 -7.72 11.16
C THR A 36 -3.35 -6.86 12.19
N HIS A 37 -3.52 -5.57 11.92
CA HIS A 37 -4.10 -4.63 12.88
C HIS A 37 -5.53 -4.19 12.55
N GLY A 38 -5.95 -4.39 11.29
CA GLY A 38 -7.30 -4.05 10.88
C GLY A 38 -8.24 -5.25 10.94
N ILE A 39 -7.84 -6.37 10.35
CA ILE A 39 -8.73 -7.49 10.03
C ILE A 39 -8.61 -8.64 11.03
N GLU A 40 -7.40 -9.07 11.41
CA GLU A 40 -7.22 -10.19 12.35
C GLU A 40 -7.90 -9.93 13.69
N GLU A 41 -7.94 -8.67 14.14
CA GLU A 41 -8.63 -8.28 15.37
C GLU A 41 -10.17 -8.25 15.22
N LEU A 42 -10.68 -8.22 13.97
CA LEU A 42 -12.13 -8.21 13.70
C LEU A 42 -12.76 -9.61 13.85
N ASP A 43 -12.01 -10.68 13.55
CA ASP A 43 -12.46 -12.08 13.51
C ASP A 43 -13.73 -12.29 12.66
N ALA A 44 -13.80 -11.61 11.52
CA ALA A 44 -14.92 -11.62 10.58
C ALA A 44 -14.43 -11.38 9.14
N ASP A 45 -15.28 -11.68 8.15
CA ASP A 45 -15.02 -11.40 6.76
C ASP A 45 -14.71 -9.92 6.53
N ALA A 46 -13.70 -9.63 5.75
CA ALA A 46 -13.20 -8.29 5.54
C ALA A 46 -12.83 -8.01 4.07
N VAL A 47 -12.72 -6.73 3.76
CA VAL A 47 -12.34 -6.24 2.42
C VAL A 47 -11.09 -5.39 2.54
N ILE A 48 -10.13 -5.60 1.64
CA ILE A 48 -9.05 -4.66 1.36
C ILE A 48 -9.29 -4.10 -0.03
N GLU A 49 -9.40 -2.79 -0.14
CA GLU A 49 -9.55 -2.08 -1.40
C GLU A 49 -8.30 -1.27 -1.69
N ILE A 50 -7.75 -1.41 -2.91
CA ILE A 50 -6.62 -0.63 -3.42
C ILE A 50 -7.12 0.20 -4.59
N LYS A 51 -7.02 1.53 -4.48
CA LYS A 51 -7.41 2.47 -5.53
C LYS A 51 -6.24 3.34 -5.96
N GLY A 52 -6.11 3.58 -7.27
CA GLY A 52 -5.23 4.59 -7.84
C GLY A 52 -6.02 5.84 -8.23
N ILE A 53 -5.56 7.01 -7.84
CA ILE A 53 -6.18 8.30 -8.16
C ILE A 53 -5.12 9.18 -8.82
N GLU A 54 -5.38 9.62 -10.05
CA GLU A 54 -4.49 10.54 -10.75
C GLU A 54 -4.89 11.98 -10.50
N HIS A 55 -3.90 12.84 -10.31
CA HIS A 55 -4.00 14.29 -10.26
C HIS A 55 -3.13 14.91 -11.36
N GLU A 56 -3.18 16.22 -11.56
CA GLU A 56 -2.44 16.89 -12.63
C GLU A 56 -0.91 16.67 -12.60
N LYS A 57 -0.30 16.64 -11.42
CA LYS A 57 1.16 16.52 -11.22
C LYS A 57 1.57 15.43 -10.25
N SER A 58 0.61 14.73 -9.69
CA SER A 58 0.80 13.70 -8.68
C SER A 58 -0.22 12.58 -8.85
N PHE A 59 -0.05 11.51 -8.10
CA PHE A 59 -1.05 10.47 -7.96
C PHE A 59 -1.10 9.96 -6.53
N GLU A 60 -2.20 9.33 -6.19
CA GLU A 60 -2.37 8.67 -4.91
C GLU A 60 -2.68 7.19 -5.10
N ILE A 61 -2.15 6.36 -4.19
CA ILE A 61 -2.58 4.99 -4.04
C ILE A 61 -3.21 4.87 -2.66
N GLU A 62 -4.51 4.66 -2.62
CA GLU A 62 -5.28 4.44 -1.40
C GLU A 62 -5.41 2.95 -1.11
N ILE A 63 -5.09 2.54 0.10
CA ILE A 63 -5.34 1.20 0.63
C ILE A 63 -6.32 1.35 1.79
N THR A 64 -7.50 0.76 1.65
CA THR A 64 -8.57 0.82 2.66
C THR A 64 -8.91 -0.59 3.12
N ASP A 65 -8.89 -0.82 4.41
CA ASP A 65 -9.40 -2.04 5.04
C ASP A 65 -10.72 -1.77 5.76
N SER A 66 -11.59 -2.75 5.80
CA SER A 66 -12.86 -2.73 6.55
C SER A 66 -12.71 -3.28 7.98
N GLY A 67 -11.53 -3.09 8.57
CA GLY A 67 -11.19 -3.62 9.88
C GLY A 67 -11.72 -2.81 11.06
N THR A 68 -11.08 -3.00 12.23
CA THR A 68 -11.51 -2.37 13.49
C THR A 68 -11.32 -0.85 13.51
N GLY A 69 -10.52 -0.30 12.59
CA GLY A 69 -10.16 1.12 12.61
C GLY A 69 -9.33 1.51 13.84
N MET A 70 -9.20 2.81 14.06
CA MET A 70 -8.44 3.36 15.19
C MET A 70 -9.24 4.45 15.89
N SER A 71 -9.10 4.53 17.22
CA SER A 71 -9.57 5.68 17.99
C SER A 71 -8.78 6.95 17.63
N GLU A 72 -9.34 8.11 17.90
CA GLU A 72 -8.67 9.40 17.69
C GLU A 72 -7.31 9.48 18.40
N LYS A 73 -7.19 8.89 19.57
CA LYS A 73 -5.93 8.84 20.33
C LYS A 73 -4.86 8.00 19.63
N GLN A 74 -5.22 6.84 19.11
CA GLN A 74 -4.31 5.97 18.35
C GLN A 74 -3.88 6.64 17.05
N LEU A 75 -4.82 7.25 16.32
CA LEU A 75 -4.54 8.00 15.10
C LEU A 75 -3.59 9.17 15.35
N ALA A 76 -3.81 9.93 16.43
CA ALA A 76 -2.93 11.06 16.79
C ALA A 76 -1.50 10.59 17.09
N ILE A 77 -1.34 9.45 17.79
CA ILE A 77 -0.04 8.85 18.08
C ILE A 77 0.64 8.40 16.77
N LEU A 78 -0.10 7.73 15.86
CA LEU A 78 0.43 7.29 14.58
C LEU A 78 0.88 8.47 13.72
N ARG A 79 0.03 9.48 13.56
CA ARG A 79 0.38 10.70 12.81
C ARG A 79 1.60 11.41 13.38
N ARG A 80 1.75 11.46 14.71
CA ARG A 80 2.93 12.00 15.35
C ARG A 80 4.19 11.18 15.00
N LYS A 81 4.11 9.86 15.06
CA LYS A 81 5.21 8.96 14.67
C LYS A 81 5.63 9.18 13.21
N LEU A 82 4.69 9.35 12.28
CA LEU A 82 4.97 9.59 10.86
C LEU A 82 5.67 10.95 10.63
N ARG A 83 5.41 11.96 11.45
CA ARG A 83 6.02 13.30 11.34
C ARG A 83 7.40 13.42 12.00
N MET A 84 7.73 12.57 12.96
CA MET A 84 9.02 12.66 13.68
C MET A 84 10.15 12.23 12.74
N ARG A 85 11.21 13.03 12.60
CA ARG A 85 12.45 12.58 11.97
C ARG A 85 13.12 11.54 12.86
N LEU A 86 13.69 10.49 12.26
CA LEU A 86 14.49 9.51 13.00
C LEU A 86 15.76 10.19 13.52
N ASN A 87 15.82 10.42 14.83
CA ASN A 87 17.10 10.47 15.51
C ASN A 87 17.45 9.03 15.86
N SER A 88 18.67 8.61 15.53
CA SER A 88 19.17 7.23 15.52
C SER A 88 19.05 6.43 16.83
N ASP A 89 18.64 7.04 17.94
CA ASP A 89 18.75 6.45 19.27
C ASP A 89 17.45 5.95 19.91
N THR A 90 16.32 6.14 19.25
CA THR A 90 15.02 5.67 19.80
C THR A 90 14.17 5.00 18.74
N GLN A 91 14.46 3.74 18.45
CA GLN A 91 13.58 2.93 17.60
C GLN A 91 12.40 2.37 18.41
N PRO A 92 11.16 2.83 18.18
CA PRO A 92 10.01 2.16 18.77
C PRO A 92 9.79 0.81 18.09
N LYS A 93 9.68 -0.25 18.87
CA LYS A 93 9.54 -1.64 18.39
C LYS A 93 8.26 -1.91 17.58
N HIS A 94 7.28 -1.02 17.55
CA HIS A 94 6.01 -1.15 16.85
C HIS A 94 5.73 0.05 15.94
N GLY A 95 5.16 -0.19 14.76
CA GLY A 95 4.81 0.85 13.78
C GLY A 95 5.97 1.29 12.88
N ILE A 96 7.00 0.45 12.74
CA ILE A 96 8.20 0.73 11.92
C ILE A 96 7.86 0.69 10.43
N GLY A 97 6.91 -0.14 10.00
CA GLY A 97 6.59 -0.36 8.58
C GLY A 97 6.15 0.92 7.87
N LEU A 98 5.09 1.57 8.34
CA LEU A 98 4.58 2.81 7.73
C LEU A 98 5.61 3.94 7.80
N ARG A 99 6.35 4.01 8.90
CA ARG A 99 7.41 5.01 9.05
C ARG A 99 8.53 4.81 8.02
N ASN A 100 8.98 3.59 7.79
CA ASN A 100 9.99 3.29 6.79
C ASN A 100 9.51 3.64 5.38
N VAL A 101 8.23 3.44 5.08
CA VAL A 101 7.63 3.88 3.80
C VAL A 101 7.67 5.40 3.69
N GLN A 102 7.24 6.12 4.73
CA GLN A 102 7.28 7.58 4.78
C GLN A 102 8.70 8.13 4.53
N ASP A 103 9.70 7.59 5.23
CA ASP A 103 11.09 8.04 5.11
C ASP A 103 11.66 7.76 3.70
N ARG A 104 11.33 6.61 3.08
CA ARG A 104 11.73 6.32 1.68
C ARG A 104 11.11 7.30 0.69
N ILE A 105 9.83 7.62 0.84
CA ILE A 105 9.15 8.60 -0.01
C ILE A 105 9.83 9.96 0.12
N HIS A 106 10.09 10.41 1.36
CA HIS A 106 10.75 11.69 1.60
C HIS A 106 12.17 11.75 1.03
N ILE A 107 12.94 10.66 1.11
CA ILE A 107 14.30 10.59 0.55
C ILE A 107 14.26 10.65 -0.98
N GLN A 108 13.29 9.99 -1.60
CA GLN A 108 13.25 9.83 -3.06
C GLN A 108 12.56 11.01 -3.77
N PHE A 109 11.52 11.58 -3.16
CA PHE A 109 10.63 12.54 -3.82
C PHE A 109 10.48 13.87 -3.08
N GLY A 110 10.99 13.99 -1.84
CA GLY A 110 10.84 15.20 -1.04
C GLY A 110 9.73 15.10 0.01
N THR A 111 9.72 16.05 0.93
CA THR A 111 8.83 16.06 2.11
C THR A 111 7.40 16.49 1.80
N GLU A 112 7.14 16.99 0.61
CA GLU A 112 5.81 17.33 0.07
C GLU A 112 4.97 16.08 -0.27
N TYR A 113 5.63 14.93 -0.47
CA TYR A 113 5.01 13.63 -0.71
C TYR A 113 5.03 12.78 0.55
N GLY A 114 4.28 11.69 0.59
CA GLY A 114 4.29 10.82 1.76
C GLY A 114 2.97 10.11 2.03
N LEU A 115 2.78 9.70 3.28
CA LEU A 115 1.61 8.98 3.74
C LEU A 115 0.61 9.89 4.45
N SER A 116 -0.67 9.66 4.18
CA SER A 116 -1.80 10.15 4.96
C SER A 116 -2.60 8.98 5.51
N VAL A 117 -3.11 9.12 6.74
CA VAL A 117 -3.91 8.07 7.39
C VAL A 117 -5.24 8.66 7.83
N TYR A 118 -6.31 8.00 7.43
CA TYR A 118 -7.69 8.28 7.78
C TYR A 118 -8.30 7.00 8.38
N THR A 119 -9.14 7.15 9.37
CA THR A 119 -9.76 5.99 10.03
C THR A 119 -11.05 6.40 10.72
N LYS A 120 -11.91 5.44 10.88
CA LYS A 120 -13.09 5.53 11.74
C LYS A 120 -13.15 4.26 12.58
N GLU A 121 -13.15 4.44 13.89
CA GLU A 121 -13.19 3.34 14.86
C GLU A 121 -14.37 2.40 14.58
N HIS A 122 -14.13 1.10 14.63
CA HIS A 122 -15.07 0.01 14.29
C HIS A 122 -15.61 0.06 12.85
N CYS A 123 -14.88 0.64 11.91
CA CYS A 123 -15.38 0.82 10.55
C CYS A 123 -14.34 0.59 9.46
N TYR A 124 -13.23 1.32 9.48
CA TYR A 124 -12.18 1.21 8.46
C TYR A 124 -10.88 1.92 8.86
N THR A 125 -9.79 1.52 8.21
CA THR A 125 -8.58 2.34 8.08
C THR A 125 -8.24 2.54 6.61
N LYS A 126 -7.89 3.77 6.24
CA LYS A 126 -7.41 4.14 4.91
C LYS A 126 -6.03 4.76 5.02
N VAL A 127 -5.06 4.21 4.31
CA VAL A 127 -3.72 4.76 4.12
C VAL A 127 -3.58 5.21 2.67
N SER A 128 -3.25 6.48 2.46
CA SER A 128 -3.03 7.09 1.15
C SER A 128 -1.54 7.37 0.97
N ILE A 129 -0.97 6.90 -0.14
CA ILE A 129 0.40 7.20 -0.57
C ILE A 129 0.30 8.30 -1.63
N HIS A 130 0.83 9.48 -1.37
CA HIS A 130 0.89 10.58 -2.32
C HIS A 130 2.28 10.66 -2.95
N LEU A 131 2.35 10.63 -4.29
CA LEU A 131 3.59 10.57 -5.08
C LEU A 131 3.52 11.50 -6.30
N PRO A 132 4.67 12.00 -6.81
CA PRO A 132 4.69 12.77 -8.05
C PRO A 132 4.49 11.87 -9.26
N ILE A 133 3.88 12.40 -10.33
CA ILE A 133 3.93 11.75 -11.65
C ILE A 133 5.34 11.85 -12.18
N THR A 134 6.00 10.72 -12.38
CA THR A 134 7.32 10.62 -12.97
C THR A 134 7.16 10.36 -14.47
N ARG A 135 6.99 11.41 -15.28
CA ARG A 135 6.89 11.26 -16.73
C ARG A 135 8.24 10.86 -17.32
N GLY A 136 8.30 9.69 -17.95
CA GLY A 136 9.23 9.47 -19.06
C GLY A 136 10.56 8.80 -18.76
N LYS A 137 10.66 7.89 -17.79
CA LYS A 137 11.78 6.93 -17.77
C LYS A 137 11.51 5.65 -18.57
N TYR A 138 10.33 5.49 -19.15
CA TYR A 138 9.99 4.34 -19.98
C TYR A 138 10.38 4.63 -21.42
N SER A 139 11.45 4.00 -21.89
CA SER A 139 11.82 4.00 -23.32
C SER A 139 10.91 3.01 -24.07
N PRO A 140 10.46 3.32 -25.32
CA PRO A 140 9.68 2.37 -26.13
C PRO A 140 10.38 1.03 -26.42
N MET A 141 11.67 0.90 -26.10
CA MET A 141 12.43 -0.36 -26.27
C MET A 141 12.11 -1.42 -25.21
N ASP A 142 11.41 -1.06 -24.12
CA ASP A 142 11.09 -2.02 -23.06
C ASP A 142 9.80 -2.82 -23.35
N GLN A 143 9.11 -2.55 -24.47
CA GLN A 143 7.89 -3.26 -24.87
C GLN A 143 8.15 -4.62 -25.56
N GLU A 144 9.37 -4.90 -26.01
CA GLU A 144 9.69 -6.19 -26.66
C GLU A 144 10.00 -7.33 -25.67
N GLY A 145 10.09 -7.03 -24.35
CA GLY A 145 10.40 -8.03 -23.31
C GLY A 145 9.18 -8.76 -22.73
N ASP A 146 8.03 -8.07 -22.67
CA ASP A 146 6.86 -8.57 -21.94
C ASP A 146 6.01 -9.55 -22.76
N GLU A 147 6.03 -9.47 -24.11
CA GLU A 147 5.27 -10.41 -24.95
C GLU A 147 5.79 -11.86 -24.93
N LYS A 148 7.02 -12.09 -24.44
CA LYS A 148 7.59 -13.45 -24.37
C LYS A 148 7.36 -14.16 -23.04
N GLU A 149 6.95 -13.46 -21.98
CA GLU A 149 6.65 -14.07 -20.69
C GLU A 149 5.19 -14.51 -20.56
N GLU A 150 4.25 -13.87 -21.24
CA GLU A 150 2.83 -14.27 -21.22
C GLU A 150 2.57 -15.63 -21.89
N GLU A 151 3.35 -16.03 -22.91
CA GLU A 151 3.23 -17.36 -23.51
C GLU A 151 3.69 -18.50 -22.59
N LYS A 152 4.53 -18.23 -21.58
CA LYS A 152 5.01 -19.25 -20.64
C LYS A 152 4.10 -19.47 -19.43
N GLU A 153 3.35 -18.47 -19.02
CA GLU A 153 2.40 -18.63 -17.90
C GLU A 153 1.16 -19.46 -18.29
N ASN A 154 0.75 -19.42 -19.56
CA ASN A 154 -0.40 -20.20 -20.04
C ASN A 154 -0.15 -21.72 -20.11
N GLU A 155 1.09 -22.16 -20.14
CA GLU A 155 1.42 -23.61 -20.15
C GLU A 155 1.39 -24.24 -18.77
N TYR A 156 1.52 -23.43 -17.68
CA TYR A 156 1.55 -23.93 -16.30
C TYR A 156 0.17 -24.16 -15.68
N THR A 157 -0.87 -23.51 -16.21
CA THR A 157 -2.24 -23.64 -15.68
C THR A 157 -3.05 -24.80 -16.26
N ALA A 158 -2.55 -25.46 -17.31
CA ALA A 158 -3.23 -26.60 -17.94
C ALA A 158 -2.99 -27.95 -17.23
N GLY A 159 -2.07 -28.02 -16.26
CA GLY A 159 -1.62 -29.25 -15.60
C GLY A 159 -2.32 -29.62 -14.28
N CYS A 160 -3.15 -28.77 -13.70
CA CYS A 160 -3.79 -29.01 -12.39
C CYS A 160 -5.30 -29.25 -12.48
N ARG A 161 -5.69 -30.29 -13.23
CA ARG A 161 -7.03 -30.91 -13.08
C ARG A 161 -6.86 -32.42 -13.07
N ARG A 162 -6.64 -32.95 -11.88
CA ARG A 162 -7.12 -34.32 -11.46
C ARG A 162 -7.17 -34.36 -9.95
#